data_b54156922de2e68898eb6d886b955af4
#
_entry.id   b54156922de2e68898eb6d886b955af4
#
_cell.length_a   1.000
_cell.length_b   1.000
_cell.length_c   1.000
_cell.angle_alpha   90.00
_cell.angle_beta   90.00
_cell.angle_gamma   90.00
#
_symmetry.space_group_name_H-M   'P 1'
#
loop_
_entity.id
_entity.type
_entity.pdbx_description
1 polymer ?
#
loop_
_entity_poly.entity_id
_entity_poly.type
_entity_poly.pdbx_seq_one_letter_code
_entity_poly.pdbx_strand_id
1 'polypeptide(L)'
;MITRIGTQLVYDIISKRPYTSIEDFLRKIKVNKTQMIALIKSGAFDSLCGNREAAMNDYLELIADKKKRITLQNMQKLIELDLIPEEYSFEVKVFNFNKYIKRLKEGSDYRLDSIAMRFFTENYDDSVLKNVTVNGDEQTALISQSTWDNTYKKAMNPVRDWMKENQQEILDKLNEKLVELVAEKYTEGNISKWEMDSLGFYYHEHELKNLKNEVYDIVNFFDLPEEPEIERSFEKDDKKINMYKISRIAGTVIDKDKNKSSVILLTTDGVVTVKVWKNQYAIWDRQIARKNPDGTKTVVEKSFFQRGNKLIITGIRRYDNFIPKKYKNTEWPLFEKIVEMSGDGFIIENQTERTEL
;
A
#
# COMPACT_ATOMS: atom_id res chain seq x y z
N MET A 1 -14.76 -12.98 -14.52
CA MET A 1 -13.85 -13.98 -13.88
C MET A 1 -13.11 -13.25 -12.75
N ILE A 2 -13.11 -13.83 -11.54
CA ILE A 2 -12.40 -13.22 -10.40
C ILE A 2 -10.89 -13.29 -10.69
N THR A 3 -10.17 -12.19 -10.51
CA THR A 3 -8.72 -12.15 -10.73
C THR A 3 -8.01 -13.12 -9.79
N ARG A 4 -6.96 -13.79 -10.27
CA ARG A 4 -6.13 -14.76 -9.52
C ARG A 4 -6.85 -16.07 -9.13
N ILE A 5 -8.10 -16.27 -9.55
CA ILE A 5 -8.87 -17.50 -9.33
C ILE A 5 -8.87 -18.31 -10.62
N GLY A 6 -8.14 -19.43 -10.61
CA GLY A 6 -8.09 -20.36 -11.74
C GLY A 6 -9.27 -21.33 -11.76
N THR A 7 -9.52 -21.92 -12.92
CA THR A 7 -10.66 -22.83 -13.17
C THR A 7 -10.70 -24.01 -12.18
N GLN A 8 -9.54 -24.62 -11.86
CA GLN A 8 -9.48 -25.74 -10.92
C GLN A 8 -9.99 -25.35 -9.53
N LEU A 9 -9.57 -24.16 -9.03
CA LEU A 9 -10.05 -23.68 -7.72
C LEU A 9 -11.56 -23.44 -7.72
N VAL A 10 -12.12 -22.98 -8.84
CA VAL A 10 -13.59 -22.83 -8.99
C VAL A 10 -14.29 -24.16 -8.86
N TYR A 11 -13.80 -25.21 -9.54
CA TYR A 11 -14.37 -26.56 -9.41
C TYR A 11 -14.27 -27.10 -7.99
N ASP A 12 -13.12 -26.92 -7.33
CA ASP A 12 -12.94 -27.34 -5.94
C ASP A 12 -13.92 -26.65 -5.00
N ILE A 13 -14.12 -25.32 -5.18
CA ILE A 13 -15.09 -24.53 -4.41
C ILE A 13 -16.51 -25.06 -4.64
N ILE A 14 -16.91 -25.29 -5.87
CA ILE A 14 -18.26 -25.75 -6.19
C ILE A 14 -18.52 -27.14 -5.62
N SER A 15 -17.56 -28.06 -5.75
CA SER A 15 -17.70 -29.48 -5.37
C SER A 15 -17.80 -29.69 -3.86
N LYS A 16 -17.29 -28.75 -3.05
CA LYS A 16 -17.23 -28.89 -1.58
C LYS A 16 -18.26 -28.03 -0.83
N ARG A 17 -19.23 -27.45 -1.54
CA ARG A 17 -20.37 -26.76 -0.93
C ARG A 17 -21.23 -27.74 -0.12
N PRO A 18 -21.98 -27.26 0.90
CA PRO A 18 -22.09 -25.89 1.38
C PRO A 18 -20.97 -25.50 2.35
N TYR A 19 -20.84 -24.18 2.57
CA TYR A 19 -19.95 -23.58 3.57
C TYR A 19 -20.76 -22.86 4.63
N THR A 20 -20.34 -22.96 5.91
CA THR A 20 -21.03 -22.36 7.05
C THR A 20 -20.32 -21.15 7.63
N SER A 21 -19.03 -21.00 7.35
CA SER A 21 -18.20 -19.88 7.79
C SER A 21 -16.94 -19.79 6.93
N ILE A 22 -16.17 -18.69 7.05
CA ILE A 22 -14.85 -18.55 6.44
C ILE A 22 -13.88 -19.62 6.95
N GLU A 23 -13.94 -19.95 8.23
CA GLU A 23 -13.12 -21.02 8.80
C GLU A 23 -13.46 -22.40 8.19
N ASP A 24 -14.75 -22.72 8.04
CA ASP A 24 -15.20 -23.96 7.37
C ASP A 24 -14.73 -24.00 5.91
N PHE A 25 -14.79 -22.87 5.21
CA PHE A 25 -14.26 -22.75 3.86
C PHE A 25 -12.75 -23.03 3.80
N LEU A 26 -11.95 -22.39 4.67
CA LEU A 26 -10.50 -22.58 4.71
C LEU A 26 -10.08 -24.01 5.09
N ARG A 27 -10.89 -24.69 5.90
CA ARG A 27 -10.69 -26.11 6.23
C ARG A 27 -10.91 -27.02 5.03
N LYS A 28 -11.92 -26.72 4.19
CA LYS A 28 -12.31 -27.53 3.04
C LYS A 28 -11.51 -27.21 1.78
N ILE A 29 -11.13 -25.95 1.58
CA ILE A 29 -10.52 -25.45 0.35
C ILE A 29 -9.10 -24.93 0.62
N LYS A 30 -8.14 -25.44 -0.14
CA LYS A 30 -6.76 -24.95 -0.10
C LYS A 30 -6.63 -23.69 -0.96
N VAL A 31 -6.63 -22.53 -0.33
CA VAL A 31 -6.42 -21.23 -0.97
C VAL A 31 -5.23 -20.52 -0.34
N ASN A 32 -4.50 -19.75 -1.14
CA ASN A 32 -3.50 -18.84 -0.60
C ASN A 32 -4.13 -17.51 -0.19
N LYS A 33 -3.40 -16.71 0.58
CA LYS A 33 -3.87 -15.42 1.09
C LYS A 33 -4.37 -14.48 -0.02
N THR A 34 -3.66 -14.40 -1.14
CA THR A 34 -4.02 -13.54 -2.26
C THR A 34 -5.32 -13.96 -2.94
N GLN A 35 -5.54 -15.26 -3.08
CA GLN A 35 -6.78 -15.82 -3.62
C GLN A 35 -7.96 -15.57 -2.68
N MET A 36 -7.75 -15.76 -1.38
CA MET A 36 -8.80 -15.51 -0.38
C MET A 36 -9.22 -14.04 -0.35
N ILE A 37 -8.26 -13.11 -0.34
CA ILE A 37 -8.54 -11.67 -0.42
C ILE A 37 -9.31 -11.32 -1.72
N ALA A 38 -8.95 -11.92 -2.86
CA ALA A 38 -9.67 -11.68 -4.11
C ALA A 38 -11.13 -12.22 -4.06
N LEU A 39 -11.35 -13.38 -3.45
CA LEU A 39 -12.70 -13.92 -3.24
C LEU A 39 -13.55 -13.03 -2.34
N ILE A 40 -12.98 -12.55 -1.22
CA ILE A 40 -13.68 -11.64 -0.31
C ILE A 40 -14.02 -10.32 -1.02
N LYS A 41 -13.02 -9.68 -1.64
CA LYS A 41 -13.20 -8.41 -2.35
C LYS A 41 -14.19 -8.50 -3.51
N SER A 42 -14.35 -9.68 -4.12
CA SER A 42 -15.36 -9.92 -5.17
C SER A 42 -16.79 -10.14 -4.65
N GLY A 43 -16.99 -10.23 -3.33
CA GLY A 43 -18.28 -10.49 -2.72
C GLY A 43 -18.68 -11.97 -2.66
N ALA A 44 -17.73 -12.89 -2.87
CA ALA A 44 -18.04 -14.33 -2.87
C ALA A 44 -18.57 -14.87 -1.51
N PHE A 45 -18.39 -14.12 -0.44
CA PHE A 45 -18.82 -14.47 0.92
C PHE A 45 -19.92 -13.55 1.47
N ASP A 46 -20.46 -12.61 0.68
CA ASP A 46 -21.46 -11.64 1.15
C ASP A 46 -22.69 -12.34 1.73
N SER A 47 -23.16 -13.42 1.09
CA SER A 47 -24.30 -14.21 1.59
C SER A 47 -23.97 -15.02 2.86
N LEU A 48 -22.72 -15.27 3.15
CA LEU A 48 -22.29 -16.05 4.32
C LEU A 48 -22.00 -15.17 5.53
N CYS A 49 -21.41 -14.00 5.31
CA CYS A 49 -20.93 -13.09 6.37
C CYS A 49 -21.78 -11.81 6.48
N GLY A 50 -22.79 -11.64 5.62
CA GLY A 50 -23.63 -10.46 5.56
C GLY A 50 -23.11 -9.35 4.64
N ASN A 51 -21.82 -9.09 4.63
CA ASN A 51 -21.17 -8.16 3.70
C ASN A 51 -19.66 -8.45 3.58
N ARG A 52 -18.98 -7.75 2.65
CA ARG A 52 -17.54 -7.95 2.36
C ARG A 52 -16.64 -7.52 3.48
N GLU A 53 -17.01 -6.46 4.21
CA GLU A 53 -16.22 -5.95 5.32
C GLU A 53 -16.23 -6.94 6.48
N ALA A 54 -17.39 -7.49 6.82
CA ALA A 54 -17.49 -8.55 7.82
C ALA A 54 -16.69 -9.79 7.40
N ALA A 55 -16.81 -10.24 6.14
CA ALA A 55 -16.02 -11.34 5.62
C ALA A 55 -14.51 -11.08 5.67
N MET A 56 -14.08 -9.83 5.41
CA MET A 56 -12.69 -9.44 5.52
C MET A 56 -12.20 -9.49 6.97
N ASN A 57 -12.97 -8.92 7.90
CA ASN A 57 -12.64 -8.93 9.32
C ASN A 57 -12.53 -10.35 9.86
N ASP A 58 -13.51 -11.23 9.57
CA ASP A 58 -13.47 -12.63 9.97
C ASP A 58 -12.20 -13.32 9.48
N TYR A 59 -11.82 -13.09 8.21
CA TYR A 59 -10.62 -13.67 7.66
C TYR A 59 -9.34 -13.10 8.28
N LEU A 60 -9.26 -11.79 8.49
CA LEU A 60 -8.08 -11.15 9.08
C LEU A 60 -7.86 -11.60 10.52
N GLU A 61 -8.94 -11.80 11.28
CA GLU A 61 -8.90 -12.40 12.60
C GLU A 61 -8.30 -13.81 12.63
N LEU A 62 -8.56 -14.62 11.59
CA LEU A 62 -8.01 -15.97 11.48
C LEU A 62 -6.55 -16.01 11.07
N ILE A 63 -6.07 -15.04 10.28
CA ILE A 63 -4.69 -15.04 9.75
C ILE A 63 -3.72 -14.16 10.49
N ALA A 64 -4.19 -13.32 11.40
CA ALA A 64 -3.32 -12.51 12.24
C ALA A 64 -2.42 -13.42 13.10
N ASP A 65 -1.13 -13.11 13.14
CA ASP A 65 -0.15 -13.86 13.96
C ASP A 65 -0.30 -13.52 15.44
N LYS A 66 -1.48 -13.90 15.98
CA LYS A 66 -1.82 -13.66 17.39
C LYS A 66 -0.86 -14.40 18.32
N LYS A 67 -0.44 -13.72 19.36
CA LYS A 67 0.42 -14.31 20.40
C LYS A 67 -0.43 -15.02 21.44
N LYS A 68 0.12 -16.10 22.01
CA LYS A 68 -0.53 -16.89 23.04
C LYS A 68 -0.01 -16.58 24.45
N ARG A 69 1.13 -15.93 24.53
CA ARG A 69 1.73 -15.49 25.80
C ARG A 69 2.71 -14.35 25.55
N ILE A 70 2.92 -13.54 26.59
CA ILE A 70 3.87 -12.44 26.58
C ILE A 70 5.15 -12.84 27.30
N THR A 71 6.28 -12.51 26.69
CA THR A 71 7.63 -12.73 27.24
C THR A 71 8.56 -11.61 26.75
N LEU A 72 9.76 -11.51 27.28
CA LEU A 72 10.76 -10.55 26.78
C LEU A 72 11.09 -10.69 25.27
N GLN A 73 10.80 -11.83 24.66
CA GLN A 73 10.92 -11.97 23.19
C GLN A 73 9.95 -11.07 22.42
N ASN A 74 8.86 -10.67 23.06
CA ASN A 74 7.88 -9.74 22.48
C ASN A 74 8.26 -8.27 22.73
N MET A 75 9.28 -7.97 23.55
CA MET A 75 9.66 -6.61 23.98
C MET A 75 9.82 -5.65 22.79
N GLN A 76 10.54 -6.07 21.73
CA GLN A 76 10.71 -5.26 20.53
C GLN A 76 9.36 -4.86 19.92
N LYS A 77 8.42 -5.80 19.84
CA LYS A 77 7.10 -5.55 19.25
C LYS A 77 6.22 -4.68 20.15
N LEU A 78 6.31 -4.85 21.47
CA LEU A 78 5.61 -3.98 22.42
C LEU A 78 6.12 -2.53 22.35
N ILE A 79 7.43 -2.33 22.16
CA ILE A 79 8.03 -1.00 21.94
C ILE A 79 7.52 -0.38 20.62
N GLU A 80 7.56 -1.14 19.53
CA GLU A 80 7.12 -0.67 18.21
C GLU A 80 5.64 -0.24 18.17
N LEU A 81 4.83 -0.86 19.01
CA LEU A 81 3.39 -0.60 19.09
C LEU A 81 3.00 0.33 20.24
N ASP A 82 3.99 0.90 20.93
CA ASP A 82 3.80 1.81 22.08
C ASP A 82 2.89 1.22 23.18
N LEU A 83 3.13 -0.06 23.48
CA LEU A 83 2.35 -0.80 24.49
C LEU A 83 3.04 -0.91 25.86
N ILE A 84 4.23 -0.32 26.02
CA ILE A 84 4.97 -0.33 27.27
C ILE A 84 4.70 0.97 28.02
N PRO A 85 4.22 0.93 29.29
CA PRO A 85 4.00 2.14 30.08
C PRO A 85 5.29 2.97 30.24
N GLU A 86 5.14 4.29 30.30
CA GLU A 86 6.25 5.24 30.38
C GLU A 86 7.15 5.02 31.61
N GLU A 87 6.60 4.51 32.70
CA GLU A 87 7.33 4.16 33.92
C GLU A 87 8.46 3.13 33.68
N TYR A 88 8.38 2.32 32.59
CA TYR A 88 9.43 1.36 32.17
C TYR A 88 10.35 1.93 31.08
N SER A 89 10.42 3.25 30.93
CA SER A 89 11.27 3.90 29.92
C SER A 89 12.75 3.58 30.08
N PHE A 90 13.22 3.37 31.32
CA PHE A 90 14.59 2.95 31.59
C PHE A 90 14.86 1.53 31.05
N GLU A 91 13.98 0.59 31.33
CA GLU A 91 14.05 -0.79 30.84
C GLU A 91 14.00 -0.86 29.32
N VAL A 92 13.23 0.01 28.67
CA VAL A 92 13.23 0.17 27.21
C VAL A 92 14.60 0.62 26.69
N LYS A 93 15.24 1.59 27.36
CA LYS A 93 16.61 2.02 27.02
C LYS A 93 17.61 0.88 27.19
N VAL A 94 17.55 0.15 28.33
CA VAL A 94 18.39 -1.03 28.60
C VAL A 94 18.17 -2.11 27.54
N PHE A 95 16.94 -2.38 27.12
CA PHE A 95 16.65 -3.34 26.06
C PHE A 95 17.24 -2.92 24.73
N ASN A 96 17.13 -1.65 24.37
CA ASN A 96 17.62 -1.14 23.11
C ASN A 96 19.15 -1.10 23.03
N PHE A 97 19.85 -0.75 24.12
CA PHE A 97 21.31 -0.69 24.08
C PHE A 97 21.96 -2.07 23.96
N ASN A 98 21.24 -3.14 24.35
CA ASN A 98 21.70 -4.52 24.16
C ASN A 98 22.05 -4.86 22.72
N LYS A 99 21.49 -4.14 21.73
CA LYS A 99 21.81 -4.31 20.30
C LYS A 99 23.27 -3.95 19.97
N TYR A 100 23.89 -3.12 20.81
CA TYR A 100 25.25 -2.60 20.64
C TYR A 100 26.29 -3.36 21.50
N ILE A 101 25.90 -4.55 21.99
CA ILE A 101 26.72 -5.43 22.80
C ILE A 101 26.89 -6.76 22.07
N LYS A 102 28.13 -7.23 22.00
CA LYS A 102 28.48 -8.49 21.33
C LYS A 102 29.24 -9.41 22.25
N ARG A 103 28.74 -10.63 22.45
CA ARG A 103 29.49 -11.67 23.13
C ARG A 103 30.72 -12.06 22.30
N LEU A 104 31.88 -12.10 22.92
CA LEU A 104 33.12 -12.56 22.26
C LEU A 104 33.03 -14.06 21.97
N LYS A 105 33.63 -14.49 20.85
CA LYS A 105 33.66 -15.91 20.47
C LYS A 105 34.58 -16.72 21.40
N GLU A 106 35.64 -16.07 21.88
CA GLU A 106 36.60 -16.66 22.82
C GLU A 106 36.41 -15.98 24.18
N GLY A 107 36.16 -16.79 25.21
CA GLY A 107 35.92 -16.31 26.55
C GLY A 107 34.45 -16.02 26.88
N SER A 108 34.21 -15.40 28.04
CA SER A 108 32.87 -15.08 28.56
C SER A 108 32.52 -13.60 28.53
N ASP A 109 33.43 -12.76 28.04
CA ASP A 109 33.28 -11.32 28.08
C ASP A 109 32.41 -10.81 26.94
N TYR A 110 31.81 -9.63 27.14
CA TYR A 110 30.98 -8.92 26.16
C TYR A 110 31.68 -7.62 25.76
N ARG A 111 31.68 -7.33 24.45
CA ARG A 111 32.15 -6.07 23.89
C ARG A 111 31.00 -5.09 23.75
N LEU A 112 31.21 -3.88 24.26
CA LEU A 112 30.38 -2.72 24.07
C LEU A 112 30.93 -1.90 22.91
N ASP A 113 30.07 -1.47 21.98
CA ASP A 113 30.44 -0.42 21.01
C ASP A 113 30.25 0.98 21.64
N SER A 114 30.55 2.02 20.88
CA SER A 114 30.52 3.41 21.35
C SER A 114 29.17 3.83 21.94
N ILE A 115 28.06 3.33 21.40
CA ILE A 115 26.71 3.64 21.88
C ILE A 115 26.44 2.97 23.20
N ALA A 116 26.73 1.66 23.27
CA ALA A 116 26.57 0.88 24.49
C ALA A 116 27.49 1.38 25.59
N MET A 117 28.72 1.77 25.25
CA MET A 117 29.67 2.32 26.21
C MET A 117 29.18 3.63 26.81
N ARG A 118 28.71 4.59 25.98
CA ARG A 118 28.14 5.85 26.46
C ARG A 118 26.97 5.61 27.39
N PHE A 119 26.01 4.79 27.00
CA PHE A 119 24.88 4.44 27.83
C PHE A 119 25.32 3.80 29.17
N PHE A 120 26.35 2.94 29.13
CA PHE A 120 26.87 2.27 30.32
C PHE A 120 27.50 3.25 31.31
N THR A 121 28.35 4.15 30.84
CA THR A 121 29.02 5.17 31.68
C THR A 121 28.04 6.20 32.27
N GLU A 122 26.94 6.51 31.56
CA GLU A 122 25.89 7.41 32.04
C GLU A 122 24.99 6.79 33.12
N ASN A 123 24.83 5.46 33.15
CA ASN A 123 23.81 4.80 33.97
C ASN A 123 24.37 3.77 34.97
N TYR A 124 25.63 3.39 34.85
CA TYR A 124 26.28 2.39 35.69
C TYR A 124 27.69 2.81 36.09
N ASP A 125 28.29 2.09 37.06
CA ASP A 125 29.68 2.29 37.47
C ASP A 125 30.64 1.84 36.34
N ASP A 126 31.41 2.78 35.83
CA ASP A 126 32.37 2.55 34.74
C ASP A 126 33.68 1.84 35.21
N SER A 127 33.89 1.74 36.51
CA SER A 127 35.05 1.01 37.08
C SER A 127 35.12 -0.48 36.71
N VAL A 128 33.98 -1.03 36.26
CA VAL A 128 33.90 -2.42 35.81
C VAL A 128 34.28 -2.61 34.32
N LEU A 129 34.48 -1.52 33.58
CA LEU A 129 34.90 -1.56 32.17
C LEU A 129 36.37 -2.02 32.06
N LYS A 130 36.60 -2.98 31.17
CA LYS A 130 37.93 -3.51 30.87
C LYS A 130 38.36 -3.14 29.44
N ASN A 131 39.66 -3.04 29.23
CA ASN A 131 40.25 -2.87 27.90
C ASN A 131 39.58 -1.75 27.09
N VAL A 132 39.38 -0.58 27.70
CA VAL A 132 38.84 0.59 27.03
C VAL A 132 39.78 0.98 25.89
N THR A 133 39.31 1.04 24.68
CA THR A 133 40.06 1.42 23.48
C THR A 133 39.37 2.63 22.83
N VAL A 134 40.17 3.63 22.47
CA VAL A 134 39.69 4.84 21.81
C VAL A 134 40.41 4.96 20.47
N ASN A 135 39.66 4.90 19.36
CA ASN A 135 40.16 5.11 17.99
C ASN A 135 39.37 6.24 17.33
N GLY A 136 39.88 7.48 17.43
CA GLY A 136 39.12 8.66 16.99
C GLY A 136 37.83 8.81 17.79
N ASP A 137 36.70 8.88 17.11
CA ASP A 137 35.38 8.98 17.74
C ASP A 137 34.81 7.64 18.19
N GLU A 138 35.44 6.50 17.85
CA GLU A 138 35.02 5.17 18.23
C GLU A 138 35.65 4.78 19.59
N GLN A 139 34.79 4.54 20.57
CA GLN A 139 35.17 3.98 21.86
C GLN A 139 34.59 2.58 22.01
N THR A 140 35.39 1.64 22.51
CA THR A 140 34.93 0.29 22.83
C THR A 140 35.48 -0.18 24.16
N ALA A 141 34.73 -1.02 24.85
CA ALA A 141 35.17 -1.62 26.12
C ALA A 141 34.71 -3.08 26.23
N LEU A 142 35.25 -3.78 27.20
CA LEU A 142 34.82 -5.13 27.57
C LEU A 142 34.20 -5.12 28.96
N ILE A 143 33.14 -5.92 29.14
CA ILE A 143 32.60 -6.23 30.47
C ILE A 143 32.53 -7.76 30.66
N SER A 144 32.65 -8.19 31.90
CA SER A 144 32.50 -9.60 32.24
C SER A 144 31.07 -10.08 32.10
N GLN A 145 30.87 -11.39 31.90
CA GLN A 145 29.54 -11.98 31.86
C GLN A 145 28.75 -11.69 33.15
N SER A 146 29.42 -11.74 34.32
CA SER A 146 28.76 -11.44 35.60
C SER A 146 28.29 -9.99 35.67
N THR A 147 29.07 -9.04 35.17
CA THR A 147 28.67 -7.62 35.08
C THR A 147 27.49 -7.47 34.14
N TRP A 148 27.52 -8.08 32.95
CA TRP A 148 26.43 -8.09 32.02
C TRP A 148 25.14 -8.67 32.60
N ASP A 149 25.24 -9.83 33.27
CA ASP A 149 24.10 -10.47 33.91
C ASP A 149 23.50 -9.60 35.00
N ASN A 150 24.34 -8.90 35.79
CA ASN A 150 23.87 -7.98 36.81
C ASN A 150 23.26 -6.69 36.24
N THR A 151 23.76 -6.13 35.15
CA THR A 151 23.22 -4.93 34.54
C THR A 151 21.95 -5.24 33.75
N TYR A 152 22.02 -6.09 32.71
CA TYR A 152 20.89 -6.35 31.82
C TYR A 152 19.81 -7.21 32.47
N LYS A 153 20.16 -8.38 33.03
CA LYS A 153 19.15 -9.31 33.54
C LYS A 153 18.39 -8.73 34.73
N LYS A 154 19.09 -8.06 35.65
CA LYS A 154 18.46 -7.42 36.81
C LYS A 154 17.64 -6.19 36.41
N ALA A 155 18.18 -5.36 35.52
CA ALA A 155 17.47 -4.18 35.02
C ALA A 155 16.17 -4.54 34.31
N MET A 156 16.08 -5.71 33.69
CA MET A 156 14.87 -6.16 33.00
C MET A 156 13.82 -6.84 33.92
N ASN A 157 14.09 -6.98 35.21
CA ASN A 157 13.14 -7.63 36.13
C ASN A 157 11.83 -6.85 36.27
N PRO A 158 11.82 -5.51 36.49
CA PRO A 158 10.57 -4.78 36.65
C PRO A 158 9.61 -5.00 35.47
N VAL A 159 10.10 -4.88 34.24
CA VAL A 159 9.26 -5.10 33.06
C VAL A 159 8.83 -6.57 32.90
N ARG A 160 9.65 -7.53 33.33
CA ARG A 160 9.23 -8.96 33.36
C ARG A 160 8.11 -9.21 34.32
N ASP A 161 8.19 -8.63 35.51
CA ASP A 161 7.16 -8.78 36.55
C ASP A 161 5.86 -8.11 36.10
N TRP A 162 5.94 -6.90 35.53
CA TRP A 162 4.80 -6.23 34.89
C TRP A 162 4.17 -7.09 33.79
N MET A 163 4.98 -7.64 32.85
CA MET A 163 4.48 -8.52 31.80
C MET A 163 3.79 -9.76 32.34
N LYS A 164 4.24 -10.29 33.49
CA LYS A 164 3.65 -11.46 34.12
C LYS A 164 2.33 -11.13 34.81
N GLU A 165 2.30 -10.01 35.55
CA GLU A 165 1.12 -9.56 36.30
C GLU A 165 -0.01 -9.11 35.36
N ASN A 166 0.33 -8.47 34.25
CA ASN A 166 -0.63 -7.92 33.30
C ASN A 166 -0.72 -8.73 32.00
N GLN A 167 -0.35 -10.02 32.04
CA GLN A 167 -0.17 -10.84 30.82
C GLN A 167 -1.38 -10.83 29.91
N GLN A 168 -2.60 -10.97 30.45
CA GLN A 168 -3.81 -11.06 29.63
C GLN A 168 -4.12 -9.71 28.96
N GLU A 169 -4.04 -8.62 29.71
CA GLU A 169 -4.30 -7.27 29.17
C GLU A 169 -3.32 -6.91 28.05
N ILE A 170 -2.02 -7.15 28.29
CA ILE A 170 -0.98 -6.90 27.27
C ILE A 170 -1.21 -7.78 26.05
N LEU A 171 -1.60 -9.04 26.26
CA LEU A 171 -1.84 -10.00 25.17
C LEU A 171 -3.03 -9.56 24.31
N ASP A 172 -4.11 -9.10 24.90
CA ASP A 172 -5.30 -8.64 24.20
C ASP A 172 -4.98 -7.38 23.39
N LYS A 173 -4.34 -6.38 23.98
CA LYS A 173 -3.89 -5.16 23.28
C LYS A 173 -2.91 -5.46 22.15
N LEU A 174 -1.94 -6.35 22.38
CA LEU A 174 -0.98 -6.75 21.35
C LEU A 174 -1.67 -7.44 20.17
N ASN A 175 -2.57 -8.38 20.47
CA ASN A 175 -3.28 -9.12 19.43
C ASN A 175 -4.24 -8.23 18.65
N GLU A 176 -4.92 -7.28 19.29
CA GLU A 176 -5.73 -6.25 18.63
C GLU A 176 -4.89 -5.44 17.63
N LYS A 177 -3.74 -4.90 18.08
CA LYS A 177 -2.82 -4.16 17.23
C LYS A 177 -2.25 -5.00 16.06
N LEU A 178 -2.01 -6.27 16.28
CA LEU A 178 -1.57 -7.18 15.22
C LEU A 178 -2.65 -7.42 14.16
N VAL A 179 -3.92 -7.47 14.55
CA VAL A 179 -5.06 -7.54 13.62
C VAL A 179 -5.20 -6.22 12.86
N GLU A 180 -5.14 -5.06 13.54
CA GLU A 180 -5.17 -3.73 12.91
C GLU A 180 -4.10 -3.58 11.83
N LEU A 181 -2.85 -3.92 12.12
CA LEU A 181 -1.74 -3.86 11.16
C LEU A 181 -1.95 -4.75 9.92
N VAL A 182 -2.63 -5.89 10.09
CA VAL A 182 -2.99 -6.74 8.96
C VAL A 182 -4.16 -6.13 8.21
N ALA A 183 -5.13 -5.54 8.91
CA ALA A 183 -6.29 -4.90 8.33
C ALA A 183 -5.91 -3.70 7.46
N GLU A 184 -5.11 -2.77 7.95
CA GLU A 184 -4.62 -1.61 7.18
C GLU A 184 -4.12 -1.99 5.78
N LYS A 185 -3.43 -3.12 5.67
CA LYS A 185 -2.88 -3.61 4.41
C LYS A 185 -3.93 -4.10 3.40
N TYR A 186 -5.07 -4.60 3.85
CA TYR A 186 -6.02 -5.31 3.01
C TYR A 186 -7.39 -4.66 2.91
N THR A 187 -7.73 -3.75 3.84
CA THR A 187 -9.00 -3.01 3.85
C THR A 187 -8.94 -1.66 3.15
N GLU A 188 -7.77 -1.28 2.61
CA GLU A 188 -7.62 -0.03 1.88
C GLU A 188 -8.63 0.09 0.74
N GLY A 189 -9.29 1.26 0.64
CA GLY A 189 -10.27 1.59 -0.37
C GLY A 189 -11.71 1.26 0.05
N ASN A 190 -12.61 1.38 -0.91
CA ASN A 190 -14.04 1.11 -0.77
C ASN A 190 -14.46 -0.13 -1.58
N ILE A 191 -15.72 -0.49 -1.52
CA ILE A 191 -16.29 -1.65 -2.23
C ILE A 191 -16.03 -1.54 -3.74
N SER A 192 -16.18 -0.36 -4.34
CA SER A 192 -15.95 -0.17 -5.77
C SER A 192 -14.49 -0.42 -6.16
N LYS A 193 -13.52 0.08 -5.36
CA LYS A 193 -12.09 -0.24 -5.56
C LYS A 193 -11.84 -1.75 -5.42
N TRP A 194 -12.45 -2.39 -4.44
CA TRP A 194 -12.32 -3.84 -4.25
C TRP A 194 -12.87 -4.64 -5.44
N GLU A 195 -13.98 -4.20 -6.02
CA GLU A 195 -14.55 -4.79 -7.24
C GLU A 195 -13.62 -4.61 -8.44
N MET A 196 -13.14 -3.40 -8.67
CA MET A 196 -12.19 -3.14 -9.75
C MET A 196 -10.94 -4.01 -9.64
N ASP A 197 -10.38 -4.17 -8.43
CA ASP A 197 -9.19 -4.97 -8.17
C ASP A 197 -9.43 -6.49 -8.37
N SER A 198 -10.61 -6.98 -7.99
CA SER A 198 -10.93 -8.40 -7.96
C SER A 198 -11.71 -8.89 -9.19
N LEU A 199 -12.66 -8.11 -9.69
CA LEU A 199 -13.52 -8.44 -10.83
C LEU A 199 -13.04 -7.79 -12.13
N GLY A 200 -12.49 -6.57 -12.04
CA GLY A 200 -12.09 -5.75 -13.16
C GLY A 200 -13.20 -4.91 -13.75
N PHE A 201 -14.30 -4.81 -13.05
CA PHE A 201 -15.42 -3.92 -13.33
C PHE A 201 -16.16 -3.60 -12.02
N TYR A 202 -16.99 -2.57 -12.04
CA TYR A 202 -17.86 -2.21 -10.92
C TYR A 202 -19.18 -2.97 -11.01
N TYR A 203 -19.47 -3.79 -10.02
CA TYR A 203 -20.78 -4.44 -9.89
C TYR A 203 -21.81 -3.53 -9.23
N HIS A 204 -21.36 -2.68 -8.30
CA HIS A 204 -22.18 -1.67 -7.65
C HIS A 204 -22.01 -0.30 -8.34
N GLU A 205 -21.40 0.66 -7.68
CA GLU A 205 -21.26 2.01 -8.21
C GLU A 205 -19.85 2.29 -8.73
N HIS A 206 -19.78 3.04 -9.81
CA HIS A 206 -18.52 3.53 -10.34
C HIS A 206 -17.86 4.49 -9.34
N GLU A 207 -16.56 4.36 -9.06
CA GLU A 207 -15.84 5.23 -8.10
C GLU A 207 -15.95 6.72 -8.46
N LEU A 208 -16.08 7.06 -9.75
CA LEU A 208 -16.21 8.44 -10.22
C LEU A 208 -17.67 8.92 -10.32
N LYS A 209 -18.65 8.15 -9.82
CA LYS A 209 -20.08 8.54 -9.88
C LYS A 209 -20.35 9.90 -9.24
N ASN A 210 -19.69 10.17 -8.12
CA ASN A 210 -19.86 11.39 -7.36
C ASN A 210 -18.91 12.53 -7.80
N LEU A 211 -18.03 12.30 -8.77
CA LEU A 211 -17.08 13.31 -9.24
C LEU A 211 -17.87 14.56 -9.70
N LYS A 212 -17.42 15.73 -9.26
CA LYS A 212 -18.01 17.03 -9.65
C LYS A 212 -17.61 17.40 -11.08
N ASN A 213 -18.24 16.73 -12.05
CA ASN A 213 -17.92 16.86 -13.47
C ASN A 213 -17.89 18.33 -13.94
N GLU A 214 -18.85 19.14 -13.48
CA GLU A 214 -18.97 20.57 -13.83
C GLU A 214 -17.75 21.40 -13.38
N VAL A 215 -17.16 21.06 -12.22
CA VAL A 215 -15.97 21.74 -11.68
C VAL A 215 -14.72 21.47 -12.50
N TYR A 216 -14.66 20.30 -13.12
CA TYR A 216 -13.49 19.82 -13.86
C TYR A 216 -13.70 19.79 -15.38
N ASP A 217 -14.79 20.39 -15.89
CA ASP A 217 -15.18 20.37 -17.30
C ASP A 217 -15.25 18.97 -17.91
N ILE A 218 -15.71 17.99 -17.13
CA ILE A 218 -15.82 16.60 -17.57
C ILE A 218 -17.19 16.38 -18.18
N VAL A 219 -17.22 15.74 -19.33
CA VAL A 219 -18.43 15.36 -20.04
C VAL A 219 -18.45 13.85 -20.26
N ASN A 220 -19.64 13.29 -20.40
CA ASN A 220 -19.79 11.90 -20.79
C ASN A 220 -19.29 11.70 -22.21
N PHE A 221 -18.60 10.57 -22.45
CA PHE A 221 -18.06 10.29 -23.79
C PHE A 221 -19.16 10.12 -24.83
N PHE A 222 -20.25 9.44 -24.49
CA PHE A 222 -21.32 9.15 -25.43
C PHE A 222 -22.20 10.38 -25.74
N ASP A 223 -22.15 11.44 -24.93
CA ASP A 223 -22.80 12.72 -25.22
C ASP A 223 -22.02 13.58 -26.22
N LEU A 224 -20.75 13.28 -26.48
CA LEU A 224 -19.94 13.98 -27.45
C LEU A 224 -20.34 13.58 -28.90
N PRO A 225 -20.28 14.50 -29.87
CA PRO A 225 -20.47 14.14 -31.29
C PRO A 225 -19.40 13.16 -31.77
N GLU A 226 -19.79 12.19 -32.61
CA GLU A 226 -18.87 11.17 -33.17
C GLU A 226 -17.70 11.76 -33.97
N GLU A 227 -17.95 12.85 -34.66
CA GLU A 227 -16.92 13.66 -35.32
C GLU A 227 -16.67 14.93 -34.53
N PRO A 228 -15.40 15.29 -34.27
CA PRO A 228 -15.09 16.45 -33.44
C PRO A 228 -15.49 17.77 -34.14
N GLU A 229 -16.16 18.64 -33.39
CA GLU A 229 -16.52 19.97 -33.88
C GLU A 229 -15.27 20.81 -34.15
N ILE A 230 -15.27 21.51 -35.31
CA ILE A 230 -14.20 22.44 -35.66
C ILE A 230 -14.47 23.75 -34.92
N GLU A 231 -13.59 24.10 -33.98
CA GLU A 231 -13.64 25.38 -33.28
C GLU A 231 -13.08 26.52 -34.14
N ARG A 232 -11.99 26.25 -34.86
CA ARG A 232 -11.27 27.24 -35.68
C ARG A 232 -10.54 26.58 -36.84
N SER A 233 -10.52 27.25 -38.00
CA SER A 233 -9.69 26.86 -39.14
C SER A 233 -8.75 27.99 -39.54
N PHE A 234 -7.53 27.67 -39.93
CA PHE A 234 -6.57 28.62 -40.51
C PHE A 234 -5.70 27.93 -41.56
N GLU A 235 -5.16 28.73 -42.48
CA GLU A 235 -4.25 28.22 -43.50
C GLU A 235 -2.79 28.41 -43.04
N LYS A 236 -1.98 27.39 -43.28
CA LYS A 236 -0.54 27.42 -43.04
C LYS A 236 0.12 26.52 -44.11
N ASP A 237 1.13 27.07 -44.82
CA ASP A 237 1.86 26.37 -45.90
C ASP A 237 0.92 25.70 -46.90
N ASP A 238 -0.06 26.46 -47.41
CA ASP A 238 -1.12 26.03 -48.35
C ASP A 238 -1.99 24.84 -47.87
N LYS A 239 -1.98 24.58 -46.55
CA LYS A 239 -2.81 23.54 -45.93
C LYS A 239 -3.80 24.14 -44.94
N LYS A 240 -5.06 23.75 -45.12
CA LYS A 240 -6.09 24.06 -44.13
C LYS A 240 -5.88 23.23 -42.88
N ILE A 241 -5.65 23.89 -41.75
CA ILE A 241 -5.48 23.27 -40.43
C ILE A 241 -6.71 23.56 -39.60
N ASN A 242 -7.36 22.51 -39.15
CA ASN A 242 -8.52 22.61 -38.27
C ASN A 242 -8.10 22.44 -36.80
N MET A 243 -8.51 23.37 -35.96
CA MET A 243 -8.52 23.22 -34.50
C MET A 243 -9.90 22.75 -34.08
N TYR A 244 -9.93 21.71 -33.28
CA TYR A 244 -11.17 21.11 -32.81
C TYR A 244 -11.48 21.55 -31.38
N LYS A 245 -12.74 21.62 -31.06
CA LYS A 245 -13.21 21.82 -29.69
C LYS A 245 -12.72 20.68 -28.82
N ILE A 246 -12.03 21.03 -27.74
CA ILE A 246 -11.45 20.07 -26.81
C ILE A 246 -12.49 19.74 -25.73
N SER A 247 -12.57 18.47 -25.39
CA SER A 247 -13.41 17.95 -24.29
C SER A 247 -12.59 17.18 -23.30
N ARG A 248 -13.13 16.94 -22.11
CA ARG A 248 -12.50 16.13 -21.06
C ARG A 248 -13.43 14.99 -20.69
N ILE A 249 -12.89 13.80 -20.58
CA ILE A 249 -13.59 12.61 -20.09
C ILE A 249 -12.86 12.04 -18.88
N ALA A 250 -13.60 11.39 -17.97
CA ALA A 250 -13.02 10.70 -16.83
C ALA A 250 -13.39 9.22 -16.85
N GLY A 251 -12.47 8.38 -16.40
CA GLY A 251 -12.70 6.94 -16.32
C GLY A 251 -11.60 6.19 -15.57
N THR A 252 -11.88 4.95 -15.23
CA THR A 252 -10.92 4.04 -14.61
C THR A 252 -10.30 3.14 -15.68
N VAL A 253 -8.99 3.02 -15.66
CA VAL A 253 -8.26 2.13 -16.57
C VAL A 253 -8.61 0.68 -16.25
N ILE A 254 -9.19 -0.03 -17.21
CA ILE A 254 -9.50 -1.45 -17.07
C ILE A 254 -8.54 -2.34 -17.86
N ASP A 255 -7.95 -1.81 -18.95
CA ASP A 255 -6.98 -2.53 -19.77
C ASP A 255 -6.12 -1.56 -20.60
N LYS A 256 -5.03 -2.07 -21.18
CA LYS A 256 -4.18 -1.35 -22.14
C LYS A 256 -3.56 -2.28 -23.15
N ASP A 257 -3.42 -1.80 -24.38
CA ASP A 257 -2.74 -2.51 -25.48
C ASP A 257 -1.52 -1.70 -25.95
N LYS A 258 -0.33 -2.18 -25.59
CA LYS A 258 0.93 -1.52 -25.93
C LYS A 258 1.18 -1.52 -27.45
N ASN A 259 0.77 -2.56 -28.17
CA ASN A 259 0.99 -2.66 -29.62
C ASN A 259 0.13 -1.65 -30.38
N LYS A 260 -1.09 -1.44 -29.91
CA LYS A 260 -2.03 -0.48 -30.49
C LYS A 260 -1.90 0.92 -29.89
N SER A 261 -1.04 1.09 -28.86
CA SER A 261 -0.91 2.33 -28.09
C SER A 261 -2.27 2.84 -27.59
N SER A 262 -3.09 1.94 -27.05
CA SER A 262 -4.43 2.25 -26.57
C SER A 262 -4.61 1.90 -25.11
N VAL A 263 -5.51 2.63 -24.46
CA VAL A 263 -5.94 2.44 -23.08
C VAL A 263 -7.45 2.28 -23.08
N ILE A 264 -7.95 1.30 -22.37
CA ILE A 264 -9.39 1.09 -22.22
C ILE A 264 -9.84 1.68 -20.89
N LEU A 265 -10.73 2.63 -20.94
CA LEU A 265 -11.33 3.26 -19.76
C LEU A 265 -12.74 2.75 -19.56
N LEU A 266 -13.09 2.48 -18.33
CA LEU A 266 -14.46 2.38 -17.87
C LEU A 266 -14.87 3.75 -17.35
N THR A 267 -15.75 4.43 -18.02
CA THR A 267 -16.34 5.71 -17.65
C THR A 267 -17.69 5.49 -16.95
N THR A 268 -18.31 6.52 -16.43
CA THR A 268 -19.65 6.42 -15.82
C THR A 268 -20.76 6.07 -16.82
N ASP A 269 -20.52 6.30 -18.09
CA ASP A 269 -21.47 6.09 -19.19
C ASP A 269 -21.12 4.88 -20.10
N GLY A 270 -19.94 4.24 -19.91
CA GLY A 270 -19.58 3.04 -20.66
C GLY A 270 -18.09 2.80 -20.83
N VAL A 271 -17.73 1.90 -21.73
CA VAL A 271 -16.33 1.55 -22.04
C VAL A 271 -15.83 2.35 -23.21
N VAL A 272 -14.71 3.03 -23.05
CA VAL A 272 -14.12 3.93 -24.04
C VAL A 272 -12.70 3.50 -24.39
N THR A 273 -12.40 3.42 -25.68
CA THR A 273 -11.02 3.21 -26.15
C THR A 273 -10.33 4.55 -26.36
N VAL A 274 -9.27 4.78 -25.61
CA VAL A 274 -8.40 5.95 -25.76
C VAL A 274 -7.21 5.58 -26.64
N LYS A 275 -7.08 6.18 -27.82
CA LYS A 275 -5.94 6.00 -28.73
C LYS A 275 -4.91 7.08 -28.52
N VAL A 276 -3.76 6.68 -28.00
CA VAL A 276 -2.64 7.57 -27.69
C VAL A 276 -1.59 7.49 -28.78
N TRP A 277 -0.98 8.61 -29.16
CA TRP A 277 0.16 8.58 -30.08
C TRP A 277 1.30 7.74 -29.50
N LYS A 278 1.93 6.91 -30.33
CA LYS A 278 2.94 5.92 -29.89
C LYS A 278 4.03 6.51 -28.98
N ASN A 279 4.54 7.69 -29.33
CA ASN A 279 5.58 8.36 -28.54
C ASN A 279 5.05 8.83 -27.19
N GLN A 280 3.85 9.40 -27.14
CA GLN A 280 3.18 9.80 -25.90
C GLN A 280 2.87 8.58 -25.03
N TYR A 281 2.32 7.53 -25.65
CA TYR A 281 2.04 6.28 -24.94
C TYR A 281 3.29 5.73 -24.24
N ALA A 282 4.43 5.69 -24.94
CA ALA A 282 5.68 5.19 -24.38
C ALA A 282 6.17 6.00 -23.16
N ILE A 283 5.98 7.33 -23.16
CA ILE A 283 6.32 8.21 -22.05
C ILE A 283 5.43 7.92 -20.84
N TRP A 284 4.13 7.83 -21.06
CA TRP A 284 3.15 7.66 -19.97
C TRP A 284 3.07 6.23 -19.43
N ASP A 285 3.39 5.22 -20.25
CA ASP A 285 3.39 3.81 -19.86
C ASP A 285 4.69 3.34 -19.18
N ARG A 286 5.78 4.12 -19.24
CA ARG A 286 7.06 3.72 -18.65
C ARG A 286 6.95 3.60 -17.11
N GLN A 287 7.78 2.71 -16.56
CA GLN A 287 7.97 2.57 -15.12
C GLN A 287 8.83 3.69 -14.56
N ILE A 288 8.47 4.21 -13.41
CA ILE A 288 9.29 5.16 -12.63
C ILE A 288 9.83 4.42 -11.40
N ALA A 289 11.14 4.53 -11.16
CA ALA A 289 11.81 3.94 -10.01
C ALA A 289 12.72 4.97 -9.34
N ARG A 290 12.69 5.01 -8.00
CA ARG A 290 13.61 5.81 -7.18
C ARG A 290 14.84 4.98 -6.83
N LYS A 291 16.01 5.59 -6.89
CA LYS A 291 17.26 5.00 -6.40
C LYS A 291 17.38 5.28 -4.90
N ASN A 292 17.50 4.24 -4.11
CA ASN A 292 17.69 4.33 -2.66
C ASN A 292 19.17 4.67 -2.31
N PRO A 293 19.44 5.16 -1.09
CA PRO A 293 20.81 5.44 -0.63
C PRO A 293 21.74 4.22 -0.65
N ASP A 294 21.19 3.01 -0.49
CA ASP A 294 21.91 1.72 -0.53
C ASP A 294 22.20 1.23 -1.97
N GLY A 295 21.82 2.01 -2.99
CA GLY A 295 22.00 1.67 -4.40
C GLY A 295 20.90 0.80 -5.00
N THR A 296 19.97 0.29 -4.21
CA THR A 296 18.79 -0.46 -4.69
C THR A 296 17.79 0.48 -5.38
N LYS A 297 16.87 -0.09 -6.17
CA LYS A 297 15.80 0.67 -6.82
C LYS A 297 14.45 0.21 -6.30
N THR A 298 13.66 1.16 -5.83
CA THR A 298 12.24 0.94 -5.49
C THR A 298 11.35 1.49 -6.61
N VAL A 299 10.45 0.64 -7.12
CA VAL A 299 9.47 1.06 -8.13
C VAL A 299 8.42 1.92 -7.47
N VAL A 300 8.36 3.20 -7.86
CA VAL A 300 7.38 4.19 -7.35
C VAL A 300 6.08 4.08 -8.14
N GLU A 301 6.18 3.95 -9.46
CA GLU A 301 5.03 3.81 -10.34
C GLU A 301 5.35 2.84 -11.48
N LYS A 302 4.51 1.81 -11.67
CA LYS A 302 4.70 0.84 -12.76
C LYS A 302 4.29 1.40 -14.11
N SER A 303 3.23 2.17 -14.16
CA SER A 303 2.67 2.79 -15.36
C SER A 303 1.59 3.79 -14.96
N PHE A 304 1.52 4.93 -15.65
CA PHE A 304 0.41 5.88 -15.50
C PHE A 304 -0.92 5.25 -15.96
N PHE A 305 -0.87 4.36 -16.93
CA PHE A 305 -2.00 3.57 -17.43
C PHE A 305 -2.14 2.22 -16.73
N GLN A 306 -1.82 2.16 -15.44
CA GLN A 306 -2.02 0.95 -14.66
C GLN A 306 -3.51 0.73 -14.43
N ARG A 307 -3.96 -0.53 -14.55
CA ARG A 307 -5.33 -0.90 -14.23
C ARG A 307 -5.74 -0.44 -12.83
N GLY A 308 -6.92 0.13 -12.72
CA GLY A 308 -7.44 0.73 -11.49
C GLY A 308 -7.10 2.22 -11.32
N ASN A 309 -6.17 2.79 -12.12
CA ASN A 309 -5.93 4.22 -12.09
C ASN A 309 -7.15 4.99 -12.65
N LYS A 310 -7.56 6.02 -11.94
CA LYS A 310 -8.62 6.94 -12.35
C LYS A 310 -8.00 8.11 -13.09
N LEU A 311 -8.38 8.29 -14.35
CA LEU A 311 -7.79 9.28 -15.23
C LEU A 311 -8.85 10.28 -15.71
N ILE A 312 -8.42 11.55 -15.82
CA ILE A 312 -9.10 12.56 -16.64
C ILE A 312 -8.22 12.79 -17.86
N ILE A 313 -8.82 12.74 -19.04
CA ILE A 313 -8.11 12.88 -20.31
C ILE A 313 -8.72 14.00 -21.11
N THR A 314 -7.86 14.90 -21.57
CA THR A 314 -8.22 16.03 -22.44
C THR A 314 -8.00 15.63 -23.89
N GLY A 315 -9.01 15.81 -24.73
CA GLY A 315 -8.93 15.39 -26.14
C GLY A 315 -10.20 15.60 -26.94
N ILE A 316 -10.36 14.79 -27.96
CA ILE A 316 -11.50 14.82 -28.89
C ILE A 316 -12.05 13.41 -29.09
N ARG A 317 -13.37 13.29 -29.29
CA ARG A 317 -13.98 12.05 -29.76
C ARG A 317 -13.81 11.92 -31.29
N ARG A 318 -13.48 10.71 -31.74
CA ARG A 318 -13.58 10.29 -33.12
C ARG A 318 -14.20 8.90 -33.18
N TYR A 319 -15.46 8.85 -33.60
CA TYR A 319 -16.29 7.65 -33.60
C TYR A 319 -16.25 6.96 -32.19
N ASP A 320 -15.82 5.72 -32.15
CA ASP A 320 -15.72 4.92 -30.91
C ASP A 320 -14.43 5.18 -30.11
N ASN A 321 -13.60 6.14 -30.51
CA ASN A 321 -12.33 6.37 -29.85
C ASN A 321 -12.24 7.79 -29.29
N PHE A 322 -11.56 7.93 -28.16
CA PHE A 322 -11.11 9.21 -27.65
C PHE A 322 -9.61 9.40 -27.92
N ILE A 323 -9.24 10.53 -28.50
CA ILE A 323 -7.87 10.84 -28.91
C ILE A 323 -7.36 11.98 -28.03
N PRO A 324 -6.36 11.72 -27.16
CA PRO A 324 -5.75 12.76 -26.34
C PRO A 324 -5.17 13.86 -27.23
N LYS A 325 -5.59 15.09 -26.98
CA LYS A 325 -5.19 16.26 -27.72
C LYS A 325 -5.29 17.53 -26.88
N LYS A 326 -4.28 18.39 -26.98
CA LYS A 326 -4.34 19.75 -26.41
C LYS A 326 -3.64 20.73 -27.33
N TYR A 327 -4.03 21.97 -27.26
CA TYR A 327 -3.40 23.10 -27.93
C TYR A 327 -2.63 23.97 -26.92
N LYS A 328 -1.84 24.93 -27.39
CA LYS A 328 -1.05 25.81 -26.50
C LYS A 328 -1.91 26.57 -25.49
N ASN A 329 -3.14 26.91 -25.88
CA ASN A 329 -4.07 27.67 -25.06
C ASN A 329 -5.04 26.78 -24.22
N THR A 330 -4.84 25.46 -24.24
CA THR A 330 -5.65 24.56 -23.44
C THR A 330 -5.18 24.65 -21.98
N GLU A 331 -6.05 25.10 -21.08
CA GLU A 331 -5.74 25.25 -19.65
C GLU A 331 -5.48 23.91 -18.96
N TRP A 332 -6.22 22.87 -19.37
CA TRP A 332 -6.17 21.57 -18.75
C TRP A 332 -4.97 20.73 -19.22
N PRO A 333 -4.39 19.88 -18.35
CA PRO A 333 -3.36 18.93 -18.72
C PRO A 333 -3.91 17.88 -19.70
N LEU A 334 -3.01 17.26 -20.48
CA LEU A 334 -3.40 16.21 -21.40
C LEU A 334 -3.90 14.95 -20.69
N PHE A 335 -3.21 14.56 -19.61
CA PHE A 335 -3.54 13.46 -18.74
C PHE A 335 -3.45 13.93 -17.28
N GLU A 336 -4.41 13.53 -16.49
CA GLU A 336 -4.49 13.80 -15.08
C GLU A 336 -4.91 12.51 -14.37
N LYS A 337 -4.17 12.09 -13.37
CA LYS A 337 -4.52 10.93 -12.55
C LYS A 337 -5.07 11.41 -11.22
N ILE A 338 -6.29 11.03 -10.89
CA ILE A 338 -6.91 11.26 -9.60
C ILE A 338 -6.26 10.30 -8.61
N VAL A 339 -5.49 10.83 -7.67
CA VAL A 339 -4.86 10.06 -6.59
C VAL A 339 -5.84 9.88 -5.46
N GLU A 340 -6.43 10.98 -5.01
CA GLU A 340 -7.41 11.01 -3.93
C GLU A 340 -8.60 11.91 -4.27
N MET A 341 -9.79 11.48 -3.83
CA MET A 341 -11.05 12.21 -4.02
C MET A 341 -11.86 12.17 -2.73
N SER A 342 -12.48 13.29 -2.36
CA SER A 342 -13.38 13.38 -1.22
C SER A 342 -14.67 12.62 -1.45
N GLY A 343 -15.40 12.30 -0.38
CA GLY A 343 -16.74 11.72 -0.46
C GLY A 343 -17.74 12.61 -1.23
N ASP A 344 -17.52 13.93 -1.22
CA ASP A 344 -18.35 14.90 -1.94
C ASP A 344 -17.95 15.06 -3.42
N GLY A 345 -16.97 14.31 -3.91
CA GLY A 345 -16.57 14.26 -5.32
C GLY A 345 -15.59 15.35 -5.75
N PHE A 346 -14.91 16.01 -4.83
CA PHE A 346 -13.80 16.90 -5.16
C PHE A 346 -12.48 16.15 -5.19
N ILE A 347 -11.62 16.49 -6.14
CA ILE A 347 -10.25 15.94 -6.22
C ILE A 347 -9.43 16.62 -5.12
N ILE A 348 -8.88 15.80 -4.18
CA ILE A 348 -8.00 16.24 -3.10
C ILE A 348 -6.57 16.25 -3.59
N GLU A 349 -6.17 15.19 -4.30
CA GLU A 349 -4.82 15.03 -4.85
C GLU A 349 -4.87 14.48 -6.27
N ASN A 350 -4.09 15.07 -7.16
CA ASN A 350 -3.93 14.63 -8.54
C ASN A 350 -2.47 14.63 -8.98
N GLN A 351 -2.19 13.90 -10.06
CA GLN A 351 -0.89 13.86 -10.72
C GLN A 351 -1.07 14.19 -12.21
N THR A 352 -0.43 15.24 -12.68
CA THR A 352 -0.54 15.73 -14.07
C THR A 352 0.73 15.52 -14.89
N GLU A 353 1.85 15.31 -14.23
CA GLU A 353 3.16 15.15 -14.88
C GLU A 353 3.84 13.88 -14.42
N ARG A 354 4.67 13.32 -15.28
CA ARG A 354 5.57 12.23 -14.94
C ARG A 354 6.98 12.76 -14.82
N THR A 355 7.34 13.14 -13.60
CA THR A 355 8.71 13.50 -13.25
C THR A 355 9.55 12.25 -13.03
N GLU A 356 10.76 12.21 -13.59
CA GLU A 356 11.79 11.26 -13.17
C GLU A 356 12.24 11.66 -11.76
N LEU A 357 12.01 10.78 -10.81
CA LEU A 357 12.49 10.92 -9.44
C LEU A 357 13.92 10.41 -9.31
#